data_e4a7b0021086cd01b0885a325e089fc1
#
_entry.id   e4a7b0021086cd01b0885a325e089fc1
#
_cell.length_a   1.000
_cell.length_b   1.000
_cell.length_c   1.000
_cell.angle_alpha   90.00
_cell.angle_beta   90.00
_cell.angle_gamma   90.00
#
_symmetry.space_group_name_H-M   'P 1'
#
loop_
_entity.id
_entity.type
_entity.pdbx_description
1 polymer ?
#
loop_
_entity_poly.entity_id
_entity_poly.type
_entity_poly.pdbx_seq_one_letter_code
_entity_poly.pdbx_strand_id
1 'polypeptide(L)'
;ATIVDEYGCIVAQARRSVKTSFPRPGWVEQDPMAVLASQIAVMMEVQFKSGIHSDRIAAIGISNQRETTVVWDRVSGQPIYNAIVWQCRRTSEYCDELKARGLTDLIRQKTGLVIDAYFSATKLKWILDNVPGVREKAEAGEILFGTVDTWLVWKLTGGRVHVTDRTNASRTMLFDIHRLCWDEELCGILGVPTAMLPTPVPNSAVYGTVLPGIEGLESLAGVPVCGAAGDQQSALFGQTCFAPG
;
A
#
# COMPACT_ATOMS: atom_id res chain seq x y z
N ALA A 1 13.09 -9.44 -0.30
CA ALA A 1 13.11 -9.59 1.16
C ALA A 1 14.55 -9.58 1.66
N THR A 2 14.73 -9.14 2.90
CA THR A 2 16.05 -9.09 3.57
C THR A 2 15.84 -9.50 5.01
N ILE A 3 16.72 -10.35 5.55
CA ILE A 3 16.83 -10.61 6.99
C ILE A 3 17.97 -9.74 7.51
N VAL A 4 17.69 -9.01 8.57
CA VAL A 4 18.62 -8.08 9.24
C VAL A 4 18.71 -8.48 10.71
N ASP A 5 19.90 -8.45 11.27
CA ASP A 5 20.12 -8.72 12.70
C ASP A 5 19.87 -7.47 13.58
N GLU A 6 20.00 -7.62 14.91
CA GLU A 6 19.81 -6.54 15.88
C GLU A 6 20.83 -5.39 15.76
N TYR A 7 21.90 -5.57 15.01
CA TYR A 7 22.92 -4.55 14.72
C TYR A 7 22.70 -3.83 13.38
N GLY A 8 21.63 -4.22 12.63
CA GLY A 8 21.35 -3.68 11.31
C GLY A 8 22.15 -4.33 10.17
N CYS A 9 22.85 -5.43 10.43
CA CYS A 9 23.62 -6.14 9.40
C CYS A 9 22.73 -7.05 8.58
N ILE A 10 22.92 -7.05 7.27
CA ILE A 10 22.19 -7.92 6.35
C ILE A 10 22.72 -9.35 6.47
N VAL A 11 21.88 -10.27 6.96
CA VAL A 11 22.20 -11.70 7.07
C VAL A 11 21.95 -12.42 5.76
N ALA A 12 20.81 -12.15 5.11
CA ALA A 12 20.47 -12.74 3.82
C ALA A 12 19.53 -11.81 3.02
N GLN A 13 19.57 -11.96 1.69
CA GLN A 13 18.73 -11.19 0.79
C GLN A 13 18.25 -12.06 -0.39
N ALA A 14 16.99 -11.83 -0.80
CA ALA A 14 16.39 -12.38 -1.99
C ALA A 14 15.63 -11.30 -2.76
N ARG A 15 15.65 -11.38 -4.10
CA ARG A 15 15.02 -10.41 -5.00
C ARG A 15 14.33 -11.11 -6.15
N ARG A 16 13.15 -10.63 -6.52
CA ARG A 16 12.43 -11.04 -7.73
C ARG A 16 11.79 -9.83 -8.39
N SER A 17 11.80 -9.79 -9.71
CA SER A 17 11.08 -8.77 -10.46
C SER A 17 9.59 -9.09 -10.50
N VAL A 18 8.76 -8.03 -10.45
CA VAL A 18 7.32 -8.12 -10.71
C VAL A 18 7.06 -7.57 -12.11
N LYS A 19 6.32 -8.33 -12.91
CA LYS A 19 5.97 -7.93 -14.27
C LYS A 19 5.08 -6.68 -14.24
N THR A 20 5.49 -5.66 -14.98
CA THR A 20 4.69 -4.46 -15.22
C THR A 20 4.10 -4.54 -16.62
N SER A 21 2.83 -4.18 -16.76
CA SER A 21 2.10 -4.14 -18.04
C SER A 21 1.78 -2.69 -18.43
N PHE A 22 1.73 -2.44 -19.74
CA PHE A 22 1.46 -1.15 -20.35
C PHE A 22 0.29 -1.30 -21.33
N PRO A 23 -0.97 -1.45 -20.85
CA PRO A 23 -2.11 -1.81 -21.71
C PRO A 23 -2.48 -0.73 -22.75
N ARG A 24 -2.14 0.53 -22.46
CA ARG A 24 -2.31 1.69 -23.35
C ARG A 24 -1.17 2.70 -23.14
N PRO A 25 -0.92 3.65 -24.05
CA PRO A 25 0.04 4.72 -23.84
C PRO A 25 -0.25 5.46 -22.53
N GLY A 26 0.78 5.62 -21.68
CA GLY A 26 0.68 6.25 -20.37
C GLY A 26 0.01 5.42 -19.26
N TRP A 27 -0.47 4.21 -19.55
CA TRP A 27 -1.04 3.32 -18.56
C TRP A 27 0.02 2.35 -18.03
N VAL A 28 0.05 2.19 -16.72
CA VAL A 28 1.01 1.30 -16.04
C VAL A 28 0.27 0.49 -14.98
N GLU A 29 0.36 -0.83 -15.08
CA GLU A 29 -0.35 -1.76 -14.22
C GLU A 29 0.55 -2.91 -13.75
N GLN A 30 0.20 -3.46 -12.59
CA GLN A 30 0.76 -4.70 -12.06
C GLN A 30 -0.39 -5.59 -11.57
N ASP A 31 -0.21 -6.91 -11.66
CA ASP A 31 -1.14 -7.86 -11.04
C ASP A 31 -0.86 -7.91 -9.53
N PRO A 32 -1.84 -7.56 -8.66
CA PRO A 32 -1.66 -7.62 -7.20
C PRO A 32 -1.35 -9.02 -6.68
N MET A 33 -1.86 -10.06 -7.35
CA MET A 33 -1.55 -11.45 -6.98
C MET A 33 -0.12 -11.83 -7.34
N ALA A 34 0.41 -11.33 -8.46
CA ALA A 34 1.81 -11.50 -8.82
C ALA A 34 2.74 -10.75 -7.85
N VAL A 35 2.35 -9.57 -7.38
CA VAL A 35 3.06 -8.85 -6.32
C VAL A 35 3.12 -9.70 -5.04
N LEU A 36 1.98 -10.22 -4.58
CA LEU A 36 1.90 -11.08 -3.39
C LEU A 36 2.76 -12.35 -3.55
N ALA A 37 2.60 -13.07 -4.65
CA ALA A 37 3.35 -14.29 -4.92
C ALA A 37 4.87 -14.05 -4.96
N SER A 38 5.29 -12.92 -5.55
CA SER A 38 6.70 -12.50 -5.54
C SER A 38 7.21 -12.26 -4.12
N GLN A 39 6.42 -11.59 -3.24
CA GLN A 39 6.81 -11.35 -1.85
C GLN A 39 6.89 -12.65 -1.05
N ILE A 40 5.91 -13.53 -1.15
CA ILE A 40 5.95 -14.86 -0.50
C ILE A 40 7.20 -15.61 -0.94
N ALA A 41 7.46 -15.67 -2.24
CA ALA A 41 8.59 -16.39 -2.79
C ALA A 41 9.95 -15.86 -2.30
N VAL A 42 10.13 -14.53 -2.18
CA VAL A 42 11.38 -13.97 -1.65
C VAL A 42 11.49 -14.10 -0.12
N MET A 43 10.37 -14.15 0.61
CA MET A 43 10.36 -14.45 2.05
C MET A 43 10.81 -15.88 2.31
N MET A 44 10.29 -16.87 1.57
CA MET A 44 10.74 -18.26 1.61
C MET A 44 12.23 -18.38 1.26
N GLU A 45 12.64 -17.75 0.16
CA GLU A 45 14.01 -17.82 -0.33
C GLU A 45 15.02 -17.23 0.65
N VAL A 46 14.71 -16.09 1.25
CA VAL A 46 15.63 -15.44 2.21
C VAL A 46 15.72 -16.24 3.51
N GLN A 47 14.62 -16.84 3.97
CA GLN A 47 14.64 -17.72 5.13
C GLN A 47 15.46 -18.98 4.87
N PHE A 48 15.29 -19.61 3.72
CA PHE A 48 16.12 -20.77 3.32
C PHE A 48 17.61 -20.42 3.23
N LYS A 49 17.95 -19.31 2.57
CA LYS A 49 19.34 -18.86 2.44
C LYS A 49 20.02 -18.53 3.76
N SER A 50 19.26 -17.96 4.71
CA SER A 50 19.81 -17.59 6.02
C SER A 50 20.03 -18.78 6.94
N GLY A 51 19.31 -19.87 6.74
CA GLY A 51 19.26 -21.00 7.67
C GLY A 51 18.66 -20.65 9.05
N ILE A 52 18.07 -19.45 9.19
CA ILE A 52 17.49 -19.00 10.46
C ILE A 52 16.13 -19.65 10.65
N HIS A 53 15.94 -20.26 11.80
CA HIS A 53 14.63 -20.80 12.20
C HIS A 53 13.67 -19.64 12.52
N SER A 54 12.39 -19.82 12.20
CA SER A 54 11.37 -18.77 12.29
C SER A 54 11.14 -18.23 13.71
N ASP A 55 11.37 -19.04 14.74
CA ASP A 55 11.30 -18.61 16.15
C ASP A 55 12.33 -17.52 16.53
N ARG A 56 13.35 -17.34 15.67
CA ARG A 56 14.35 -16.28 15.79
C ARG A 56 14.00 -15.04 14.95
N ILE A 57 12.92 -15.05 14.19
CA ILE A 57 12.45 -13.89 13.45
C ILE A 57 11.53 -13.09 14.36
N ALA A 58 12.02 -11.97 14.86
CA ALA A 58 11.31 -11.14 15.83
C ALA A 58 10.10 -10.43 15.22
N ALA A 59 10.21 -9.98 13.98
CA ALA A 59 9.14 -9.20 13.31
C ALA A 59 9.34 -9.11 11.79
N ILE A 60 8.26 -8.75 11.09
CA ILE A 60 8.25 -8.38 9.68
C ILE A 60 7.98 -6.88 9.57
N GLY A 61 8.85 -6.16 8.86
CA GLY A 61 8.63 -4.78 8.42
C GLY A 61 8.41 -4.73 6.91
N ILE A 62 7.56 -3.81 6.45
CA ILE A 62 7.20 -3.64 5.04
C ILE A 62 7.69 -2.28 4.55
N SER A 63 8.43 -2.27 3.45
CA SER A 63 8.74 -1.09 2.67
C SER A 63 8.19 -1.29 1.26
N ASN A 64 7.50 -0.28 0.71
CA ASN A 64 6.77 -0.45 -0.54
C ASN A 64 6.85 0.78 -1.45
N GLN A 65 6.63 0.54 -2.74
CA GLN A 65 6.31 1.60 -3.69
C GLN A 65 4.99 2.26 -3.29
N ARG A 66 5.04 3.55 -2.93
CA ARG A 66 3.86 4.30 -2.50
C ARG A 66 2.89 4.53 -3.67
N GLU A 67 1.73 5.08 -3.40
CA GLU A 67 0.71 5.56 -4.34
C GLU A 67 0.11 4.49 -5.28
N THR A 68 0.75 3.32 -5.42
CA THR A 68 0.20 2.22 -6.22
C THR A 68 -1.10 1.73 -5.60
N THR A 69 -2.18 1.82 -6.37
CA THR A 69 -3.55 1.64 -5.90
C THR A 69 -4.01 0.22 -6.13
N VAL A 70 -4.40 -0.47 -5.06
CA VAL A 70 -4.97 -1.81 -5.08
C VAL A 70 -6.40 -1.76 -4.53
N VAL A 71 -7.33 -2.44 -5.21
CA VAL A 71 -8.74 -2.55 -4.80
C VAL A 71 -9.14 -4.02 -4.85
N TRP A 72 -9.77 -4.52 -3.79
CA TRP A 72 -10.14 -5.93 -3.69
C TRP A 72 -11.46 -6.14 -2.97
N ASP A 73 -12.08 -7.27 -3.24
CA ASP A 73 -13.28 -7.72 -2.56
C ASP A 73 -12.95 -8.16 -1.12
N ARG A 74 -13.70 -7.66 -0.16
CA ARG A 74 -13.46 -7.89 1.29
C ARG A 74 -13.59 -9.35 1.69
N VAL A 75 -14.49 -10.10 1.06
CA VAL A 75 -14.80 -11.47 1.44
C VAL A 75 -13.87 -12.47 0.77
N SER A 76 -13.76 -12.38 -0.56
CA SER A 76 -12.91 -13.31 -1.33
C SER A 76 -11.43 -12.93 -1.29
N GLY A 77 -11.11 -11.68 -1.01
CA GLY A 77 -9.75 -11.16 -1.09
C GLY A 77 -9.17 -11.16 -2.50
N GLN A 78 -10.03 -11.22 -3.53
CA GLN A 78 -9.60 -11.16 -4.92
C GLN A 78 -9.52 -9.70 -5.39
N PRO A 79 -8.43 -9.31 -6.09
CA PRO A 79 -8.36 -8.00 -6.70
C PRO A 79 -9.50 -7.79 -7.70
N ILE A 80 -10.10 -6.60 -7.66
CA ILE A 80 -11.17 -6.19 -8.59
C ILE A 80 -10.59 -5.75 -9.92
N TYR A 81 -9.40 -5.17 -9.89
CA TYR A 81 -8.68 -4.66 -11.04
C TYR A 81 -7.17 -4.82 -10.82
N ASN A 82 -6.38 -4.71 -11.88
CA ASN A 82 -4.92 -4.62 -11.74
C ASN A 82 -4.54 -3.42 -10.86
N ALA A 83 -3.47 -3.55 -10.10
CA ALA A 83 -2.91 -2.43 -9.37
C ALA A 83 -2.50 -1.31 -10.33
N ILE A 84 -3.05 -0.11 -10.15
CA ILE A 84 -2.67 1.06 -10.94
C ILE A 84 -1.40 1.66 -10.30
N VAL A 85 -0.29 1.54 -11.03
CA VAL A 85 1.04 1.91 -10.53
C VAL A 85 1.19 3.42 -10.45
N TRP A 86 2.03 3.92 -9.53
CA TRP A 86 2.31 5.33 -9.32
C TRP A 86 2.70 6.11 -10.61
N GLN A 87 3.37 5.45 -11.56
CA GLN A 87 3.78 6.02 -12.86
C GLN A 87 2.61 6.24 -13.84
N CYS A 88 1.44 5.65 -13.58
CA CYS A 88 0.32 5.67 -14.51
C CYS A 88 -0.25 7.07 -14.67
N ARG A 89 -0.46 7.49 -15.93
CA ARG A 89 -0.96 8.84 -16.29
C ARG A 89 -2.43 8.87 -16.74
N ARG A 90 -3.18 7.73 -16.60
CA ARG A 90 -4.57 7.63 -17.09
C ARG A 90 -5.54 8.64 -16.50
N THR A 91 -5.21 9.23 -15.34
CA THR A 91 -6.07 10.19 -14.63
C THR A 91 -5.61 11.63 -14.77
N SER A 92 -4.68 11.93 -15.71
CA SER A 92 -4.13 13.27 -15.87
C SER A 92 -5.21 14.29 -16.25
N GLU A 93 -6.14 13.95 -17.13
CA GLU A 93 -7.26 14.83 -17.52
C GLU A 93 -8.13 15.19 -16.31
N TYR A 94 -8.46 14.21 -15.47
CA TYR A 94 -9.21 14.47 -14.23
C TYR A 94 -8.42 15.36 -13.25
N CYS A 95 -7.10 15.24 -13.20
CA CYS A 95 -6.26 16.17 -12.41
C CYS A 95 -6.38 17.60 -12.93
N ASP A 96 -6.44 17.80 -14.23
CA ASP A 96 -6.60 19.14 -14.83
C ASP A 96 -8.00 19.71 -14.57
N GLU A 97 -9.05 18.88 -14.58
CA GLU A 97 -10.40 19.28 -14.15
C GLU A 97 -10.43 19.74 -12.69
N LEU A 98 -9.77 19.03 -11.77
CA LEU A 98 -9.66 19.43 -10.37
C LEU A 98 -8.96 20.78 -10.19
N LYS A 99 -7.88 21.03 -10.96
CA LYS A 99 -7.18 22.33 -10.97
C LYS A 99 -8.08 23.43 -11.51
N ALA A 100 -8.80 23.18 -12.61
CA ALA A 100 -9.73 24.14 -13.21
C ALA A 100 -10.88 24.51 -12.25
N ARG A 101 -11.28 23.59 -11.36
CA ARG A 101 -12.25 23.81 -10.28
C ARG A 101 -11.68 24.63 -9.11
N GLY A 102 -10.40 25.02 -9.14
CA GLY A 102 -9.77 25.83 -8.09
C GLY A 102 -9.40 25.05 -6.82
N LEU A 103 -9.26 23.73 -6.90
CA LEU A 103 -9.02 22.87 -5.72
C LEU A 103 -7.55 22.75 -5.30
N THR A 104 -6.64 23.40 -6.02
CA THR A 104 -5.19 23.29 -5.80
C THR A 104 -4.78 23.67 -4.38
N ASP A 105 -5.24 24.83 -3.88
CA ASP A 105 -4.85 25.33 -2.57
C ASP A 105 -5.45 24.49 -1.45
N LEU A 106 -6.71 24.08 -1.59
CA LEU A 106 -7.39 23.21 -0.60
C LEU A 106 -6.63 21.88 -0.44
N ILE A 107 -6.32 21.21 -1.54
CA ILE A 107 -5.62 19.92 -1.53
C ILE A 107 -4.21 20.11 -0.95
N ARG A 108 -3.49 21.16 -1.38
CA ARG A 108 -2.15 21.46 -0.88
C ARG A 108 -2.14 21.75 0.61
N GLN A 109 -3.08 22.54 1.10
CA GLN A 109 -3.20 22.89 2.53
C GLN A 109 -3.40 21.67 3.40
N LYS A 110 -4.31 20.74 3.01
CA LYS A 110 -4.65 19.57 3.82
C LYS A 110 -3.63 18.44 3.70
N THR A 111 -3.06 18.24 2.51
CA THR A 111 -2.24 17.07 2.21
C THR A 111 -0.76 17.35 1.99
N GLY A 112 -0.38 18.62 1.76
CA GLY A 112 0.96 19.01 1.32
C GLY A 112 1.26 18.65 -0.14
N LEU A 113 0.31 18.07 -0.87
CA LEU A 113 0.52 17.56 -2.22
C LEU A 113 0.03 18.53 -3.30
N VAL A 114 0.59 18.40 -4.49
CA VAL A 114 0.03 18.97 -5.72
C VAL A 114 -1.05 18.03 -6.29
N ILE A 115 -1.92 18.55 -7.14
CA ILE A 115 -2.86 17.69 -7.89
C ILE A 115 -2.11 17.03 -9.04
N ASP A 116 -1.90 15.72 -8.95
CA ASP A 116 -1.24 14.93 -9.97
C ASP A 116 -1.75 13.48 -10.01
N ALA A 117 -1.73 12.86 -11.20
CA ALA A 117 -2.07 11.46 -11.42
C ALA A 117 -1.14 10.48 -10.72
N TYR A 118 -0.03 10.96 -10.17
CA TYR A 118 0.92 10.21 -9.35
C TYR A 118 0.26 9.61 -8.11
N PHE A 119 -0.62 10.36 -7.44
CA PHE A 119 -1.22 10.00 -6.16
C PHE A 119 -2.42 9.05 -6.29
N SER A 120 -2.81 8.38 -5.19
CA SER A 120 -3.75 7.26 -5.23
C SER A 120 -5.19 7.65 -5.54
N ALA A 121 -5.68 8.79 -5.03
CA ALA A 121 -7.11 9.13 -5.05
C ALA A 121 -7.73 9.17 -6.45
N THR A 122 -7.04 9.76 -7.43
CA THR A 122 -7.56 9.83 -8.80
C THR A 122 -7.61 8.47 -9.47
N LYS A 123 -6.66 7.56 -9.16
CA LYS A 123 -6.66 6.18 -9.63
C LYS A 123 -7.80 5.38 -9.00
N LEU A 124 -8.04 5.58 -7.71
CA LEU A 124 -9.16 4.97 -6.99
C LEU A 124 -10.49 5.40 -7.58
N LYS A 125 -10.68 6.73 -7.77
CA LYS A 125 -11.86 7.25 -8.46
C LYS A 125 -12.02 6.62 -9.85
N TRP A 126 -10.95 6.51 -10.61
CA TRP A 126 -10.99 5.90 -11.94
C TRP A 126 -11.51 4.45 -11.87
N ILE A 127 -11.06 3.64 -10.92
CA ILE A 127 -11.55 2.26 -10.73
C ILE A 127 -13.05 2.27 -10.41
N LEU A 128 -13.48 3.13 -9.47
CA LEU A 128 -14.87 3.25 -9.06
C LEU A 128 -15.81 3.66 -10.22
N ASP A 129 -15.31 4.47 -11.16
CA ASP A 129 -16.11 4.97 -12.27
C ASP A 129 -16.08 4.06 -13.51
N ASN A 130 -15.02 3.25 -13.69
CA ASN A 130 -14.81 2.51 -14.93
C ASN A 130 -14.96 0.98 -14.79
N VAL A 131 -15.01 0.46 -13.57
CA VAL A 131 -15.22 -0.97 -13.33
C VAL A 131 -16.69 -1.18 -12.91
N PRO A 132 -17.50 -1.89 -13.71
CA PRO A 132 -18.94 -2.04 -13.44
C PRO A 132 -19.24 -2.63 -12.05
N GLY A 133 -20.18 -2.03 -11.32
CA GLY A 133 -20.68 -2.49 -10.03
C GLY A 133 -19.73 -2.29 -8.85
N VAL A 134 -18.54 -1.70 -9.06
CA VAL A 134 -17.55 -1.52 -7.98
C VAL A 134 -17.94 -0.38 -7.06
N ARG A 135 -18.54 0.69 -7.58
CA ARG A 135 -18.95 1.85 -6.78
C ARG A 135 -20.00 1.47 -5.75
N GLU A 136 -21.05 0.80 -6.17
CA GLU A 136 -22.15 0.35 -5.29
C GLU A 136 -21.63 -0.57 -4.19
N LYS A 137 -20.73 -1.50 -4.53
CA LYS A 137 -20.08 -2.39 -3.56
C LYS A 137 -19.15 -1.66 -2.61
N ALA A 138 -18.44 -0.64 -3.09
CA ALA A 138 -17.57 0.18 -2.25
C ALA A 138 -18.37 1.01 -1.24
N GLU A 139 -19.50 1.57 -1.65
CA GLU A 139 -20.45 2.29 -0.78
C GLU A 139 -21.08 1.36 0.26
N ALA A 140 -21.35 0.10 -0.12
CA ALA A 140 -21.81 -0.95 0.80
C ALA A 140 -20.70 -1.49 1.74
N GLY A 141 -19.43 -1.06 1.56
CA GLY A 141 -18.30 -1.51 2.35
C GLY A 141 -17.82 -2.93 2.03
N GLU A 142 -18.21 -3.48 0.89
CA GLU A 142 -17.81 -4.80 0.41
C GLU A 142 -16.46 -4.81 -0.31
N ILE A 143 -15.98 -3.64 -0.70
CA ILE A 143 -14.71 -3.42 -1.39
C ILE A 143 -13.73 -2.68 -0.49
N LEU A 144 -12.49 -3.11 -0.50
CA LEU A 144 -11.39 -2.49 0.23
C LEU A 144 -10.40 -1.84 -0.73
N PHE A 145 -9.80 -0.76 -0.27
CA PHE A 145 -8.69 -0.07 -0.90
C PHE A 145 -7.43 -0.15 -0.03
N GLY A 146 -6.29 -0.16 -0.67
CA GLY A 146 -4.99 0.06 -0.03
C GLY A 146 -3.89 0.37 -1.03
N THR A 147 -2.79 0.86 -0.50
CA THR A 147 -1.50 0.81 -1.17
C THR A 147 -0.87 -0.56 -0.97
N VAL A 148 0.30 -0.81 -1.53
CA VAL A 148 0.91 -2.16 -1.50
C VAL A 148 1.17 -2.66 -0.07
N ASP A 149 1.51 -1.76 0.87
CA ASP A 149 1.64 -2.08 2.30
C ASP A 149 0.36 -2.68 2.87
N THR A 150 -0.76 -1.97 2.69
CA THR A 150 -2.09 -2.41 3.16
C THR A 150 -2.47 -3.76 2.56
N TRP A 151 -2.26 -3.94 1.25
CA TRP A 151 -2.51 -5.20 0.56
C TRP A 151 -1.71 -6.35 1.17
N LEU A 152 -0.41 -6.16 1.41
CA LEU A 152 0.45 -7.18 2.01
C LEU A 152 0.07 -7.47 3.46
N VAL A 153 -0.16 -6.44 4.30
CA VAL A 153 -0.62 -6.64 5.67
C VAL A 153 -1.92 -7.43 5.69
N TRP A 154 -2.90 -7.02 4.87
CA TRP A 154 -4.19 -7.70 4.80
C TRP A 154 -4.05 -9.18 4.41
N LYS A 155 -3.22 -9.49 3.41
CA LYS A 155 -2.96 -10.87 2.97
C LYS A 155 -2.19 -11.68 4.01
N LEU A 156 -1.14 -11.13 4.61
CA LEU A 156 -0.35 -11.81 5.65
C LEU A 156 -1.15 -12.10 6.92
N THR A 157 -2.13 -11.26 7.23
CA THR A 157 -3.01 -11.44 8.41
C THR A 157 -4.30 -12.20 8.08
N GLY A 158 -4.43 -12.78 6.89
CA GLY A 158 -5.59 -13.54 6.46
C GLY A 158 -6.89 -12.74 6.44
N GLY A 159 -6.83 -11.48 6.03
CA GLY A 159 -7.98 -10.58 5.93
C GLY A 159 -8.46 -9.95 7.24
N ARG A 160 -7.72 -10.14 8.33
CA ARG A 160 -8.13 -9.66 9.67
C ARG A 160 -7.74 -8.21 9.94
N VAL A 161 -6.71 -7.69 9.27
CA VAL A 161 -6.15 -6.36 9.54
C VAL A 161 -6.14 -5.53 8.26
N HIS A 162 -6.89 -4.43 8.27
CA HIS A 162 -6.97 -3.48 7.17
C HIS A 162 -6.44 -2.12 7.64
N VAL A 163 -5.14 -1.94 7.55
CA VAL A 163 -4.42 -0.75 8.01
C VAL A 163 -3.45 -0.24 6.95
N THR A 164 -3.11 1.03 7.04
CA THR A 164 -1.99 1.65 6.31
C THR A 164 -1.19 2.52 7.28
N ASP A 165 0.10 2.69 7.04
CA ASP A 165 0.90 3.62 7.81
C ASP A 165 0.72 5.08 7.33
N ARG A 166 1.12 6.03 8.18
CA ARG A 166 0.95 7.46 7.89
C ARG A 166 1.75 7.93 6.68
N THR A 167 2.90 7.32 6.38
CA THR A 167 3.72 7.73 5.23
C THR A 167 3.10 7.28 3.90
N ASN A 168 2.43 6.13 3.85
CA ASN A 168 1.64 5.71 2.69
C ASN A 168 0.32 6.49 2.61
N ALA A 169 -0.41 6.64 3.71
CA ALA A 169 -1.66 7.41 3.76
C ALA A 169 -1.47 8.85 3.23
N SER A 170 -0.40 9.53 3.63
CA SER A 170 -0.08 10.89 3.21
C SER A 170 0.13 11.06 1.70
N ARG A 171 0.30 9.96 0.95
CA ARG A 171 0.52 9.98 -0.50
C ARG A 171 -0.74 9.68 -1.30
N THR A 172 -1.89 9.69 -0.68
CA THR A 172 -3.15 9.33 -1.34
C THR A 172 -3.95 10.51 -1.90
N MET A 173 -3.70 11.74 -1.48
CA MET A 173 -4.56 12.94 -1.63
C MET A 173 -5.91 12.83 -0.90
N LEU A 174 -6.04 11.93 0.05
CA LEU A 174 -7.26 11.75 0.87
C LEU A 174 -6.99 11.97 2.36
N PHE A 175 -5.73 12.11 2.74
CA PHE A 175 -5.27 12.12 4.12
C PHE A 175 -4.87 13.53 4.56
N ASP A 176 -5.47 14.01 5.65
CA ASP A 176 -5.09 15.27 6.29
C ASP A 176 -3.84 15.04 7.14
N ILE A 177 -2.72 15.63 6.72
CA ILE A 177 -1.42 15.46 7.38
C ILE A 177 -1.30 16.20 8.71
N HIS A 178 -2.21 17.15 9.01
CA HIS A 178 -2.24 17.88 10.26
C HIS A 178 -3.08 17.15 11.32
N ARG A 179 -4.22 16.57 10.90
CA ARG A 179 -5.12 15.82 11.77
C ARG A 179 -4.77 14.33 11.87
N LEU A 180 -3.90 13.84 10.96
CA LEU A 180 -3.48 12.45 10.83
C LEU A 180 -4.66 11.46 10.64
N CYS A 181 -5.65 11.86 9.85
CA CYS A 181 -6.83 11.05 9.51
C CYS A 181 -7.26 11.25 8.06
N TRP A 182 -8.14 10.38 7.58
CA TRP A 182 -8.81 10.59 6.30
C TRP A 182 -9.67 11.86 6.37
N ASP A 183 -9.61 12.66 5.30
CA ASP A 183 -10.37 13.91 5.20
C ASP A 183 -11.67 13.67 4.43
N GLU A 184 -12.81 13.83 5.11
CA GLU A 184 -14.13 13.57 4.54
C GLU A 184 -14.46 14.51 3.37
N GLU A 185 -14.00 15.76 3.42
CA GLU A 185 -14.22 16.73 2.34
C GLU A 185 -13.45 16.29 1.08
N LEU A 186 -12.20 15.91 1.20
CA LEU A 186 -11.41 15.36 0.07
C LEU A 186 -12.00 14.06 -0.47
N CYS A 187 -12.45 13.16 0.42
CA CYS A 187 -13.15 11.94 0.02
C CYS A 187 -14.43 12.27 -0.77
N GLY A 188 -15.22 13.23 -0.32
CA GLY A 188 -16.43 13.69 -1.01
C GLY A 188 -16.14 14.34 -2.37
N ILE A 189 -15.14 15.23 -2.45
CA ILE A 189 -14.72 15.90 -3.70
C ILE A 189 -14.27 14.87 -4.74
N LEU A 190 -13.52 13.85 -4.31
CA LEU A 190 -12.96 12.81 -5.17
C LEU A 190 -13.91 11.62 -5.38
N GLY A 191 -15.08 11.63 -4.71
CA GLY A 191 -16.09 10.59 -4.83
C GLY A 191 -15.60 9.21 -4.35
N VAL A 192 -14.81 9.20 -3.27
CA VAL A 192 -14.25 7.99 -2.66
C VAL A 192 -15.01 7.66 -1.38
N PRO A 193 -15.72 6.51 -1.30
CA PRO A 193 -16.39 6.07 -0.10
C PRO A 193 -15.38 5.79 1.03
N THR A 194 -15.59 6.40 2.21
CA THR A 194 -14.69 6.21 3.36
C THR A 194 -14.70 4.78 3.90
N ALA A 195 -15.80 4.04 3.68
CA ALA A 195 -15.96 2.64 4.10
C ALA A 195 -14.92 1.68 3.50
N MET A 196 -14.29 2.05 2.38
CA MET A 196 -13.26 1.25 1.73
C MET A 196 -11.83 1.59 2.18
N LEU A 197 -11.64 2.64 2.98
CA LEU A 197 -10.31 3.11 3.37
C LEU A 197 -9.76 2.33 4.57
N PRO A 198 -8.44 2.03 4.60
CA PRO A 198 -7.79 1.37 5.72
C PRO A 198 -7.70 2.30 6.94
N THR A 199 -7.55 1.74 8.14
CA THR A 199 -7.28 2.52 9.34
C THR A 199 -5.84 3.04 9.30
N PRO A 200 -5.60 4.37 9.39
CA PRO A 200 -4.25 4.91 9.49
C PRO A 200 -3.62 4.59 10.85
N VAL A 201 -2.40 4.06 10.83
CA VAL A 201 -1.68 3.63 12.04
C VAL A 201 -0.26 4.22 12.07
N PRO A 202 0.42 4.25 13.24
CA PRO A 202 1.83 4.59 13.31
C PRO A 202 2.69 3.66 12.47
N ASN A 203 3.82 4.16 11.96
CA ASN A 203 4.78 3.38 11.16
C ASN A 203 5.40 2.21 11.93
N SER A 204 5.53 2.33 13.24
CA SER A 204 6.06 1.30 14.13
C SER A 204 4.99 0.94 15.17
N ALA A 205 4.33 -0.18 14.94
CA ALA A 205 3.32 -0.76 15.83
C ALA A 205 3.09 -2.23 15.43
N VAL A 206 2.57 -3.03 16.32
CA VAL A 206 2.13 -4.39 15.97
C VAL A 206 0.79 -4.29 15.25
N TYR A 207 0.78 -4.55 13.95
CA TYR A 207 -0.46 -4.52 13.15
C TYR A 207 -1.24 -5.83 13.27
N GLY A 208 -0.54 -6.95 13.40
CA GLY A 208 -1.08 -8.30 13.49
C GLY A 208 0.02 -9.33 13.38
N THR A 209 -0.34 -10.58 13.16
CA THR A 209 0.61 -11.68 12.97
C THR A 209 0.31 -12.40 11.66
N VAL A 210 1.33 -13.03 11.08
CA VAL A 210 1.16 -13.91 9.93
C VAL A 210 0.20 -15.03 10.30
N LEU A 211 -0.89 -15.18 9.54
CA LEU A 211 -1.89 -16.20 9.81
C LEU A 211 -1.35 -17.59 9.47
N PRO A 212 -1.60 -18.62 10.32
CA PRO A 212 -1.36 -20.00 9.94
C PRO A 212 -2.13 -20.42 8.68
N GLY A 213 -1.50 -21.22 7.81
CA GLY A 213 -2.12 -21.76 6.60
C GLY A 213 -1.99 -20.87 5.36
N ILE A 214 -1.19 -19.83 5.42
CA ILE A 214 -0.80 -19.10 4.19
C ILE A 214 0.25 -19.94 3.46
N GLU A 215 -0.09 -20.39 2.25
CA GLU A 215 0.78 -21.22 1.42
C GLU A 215 2.14 -20.55 1.21
N GLY A 216 3.21 -21.27 1.53
CA GLY A 216 4.60 -20.80 1.44
C GLY A 216 5.08 -19.98 2.64
N LEU A 217 4.25 -19.69 3.63
CA LEU A 217 4.62 -18.95 4.85
C LEU A 217 4.30 -19.74 6.14
N GLU A 218 4.13 -21.05 6.05
CA GLU A 218 3.79 -21.90 7.18
C GLU A 218 4.80 -21.77 8.33
N SER A 219 6.08 -21.64 7.97
CA SER A 219 7.16 -21.45 8.94
C SER A 219 7.12 -20.08 9.63
N LEU A 220 6.50 -19.07 9.03
CA LEU A 220 6.39 -17.72 9.59
C LEU A 220 5.07 -17.49 10.34
N ALA A 221 4.23 -18.51 10.47
CA ALA A 221 2.97 -18.40 11.21
C ALA A 221 3.20 -17.88 12.63
N GLY A 222 2.44 -16.86 13.03
CA GLY A 222 2.56 -16.20 14.32
C GLY A 222 3.62 -15.10 14.39
N VAL A 223 4.51 -14.95 13.41
CA VAL A 223 5.47 -13.85 13.38
C VAL A 223 4.73 -12.52 13.24
N PRO A 224 5.01 -11.52 14.11
CA PRO A 224 4.30 -10.26 14.08
C PRO A 224 4.73 -9.39 12.87
N VAL A 225 3.75 -8.68 12.29
CA VAL A 225 3.96 -7.61 11.32
C VAL A 225 3.96 -6.29 12.11
N CYS A 226 5.12 -5.66 12.25
CA CYS A 226 5.36 -4.59 13.23
C CYS A 226 5.68 -3.24 12.63
N GLY A 227 5.65 -3.09 11.33
CA GLY A 227 5.94 -1.80 10.74
C GLY A 227 5.71 -1.75 9.25
N ALA A 228 5.37 -0.56 8.79
CA ALA A 228 5.32 -0.23 7.38
C ALA A 228 5.79 1.21 7.16
N ALA A 229 6.48 1.43 6.06
CA ALA A 229 6.84 2.77 5.63
C ALA A 229 7.01 2.81 4.10
N GLY A 230 6.64 3.94 3.51
CA GLY A 230 6.93 4.18 2.11
C GLY A 230 8.44 4.07 1.83
N ASP A 231 8.79 3.69 0.61
CA ASP A 231 10.17 3.41 0.18
C ASP A 231 11.15 4.55 0.49
N GLN A 232 10.76 5.80 0.27
CA GLN A 232 11.63 6.95 0.54
C GLN A 232 11.78 7.24 2.03
N GLN A 233 10.73 7.07 2.84
CA GLN A 233 10.81 7.20 4.28
C GLN A 233 11.64 6.05 4.90
N SER A 234 11.48 4.84 4.36
CA SER A 234 12.32 3.70 4.74
C SER A 234 13.79 3.93 4.41
N ALA A 235 14.08 4.51 3.23
CA ALA A 235 15.44 4.87 2.84
C ALA A 235 16.05 5.93 3.77
N LEU A 236 15.28 6.97 4.10
CA LEU A 236 15.71 8.02 5.02
C LEU A 236 16.04 7.45 6.41
N PHE A 237 15.18 6.58 6.93
CA PHE A 237 15.39 5.88 8.19
C PHE A 237 16.64 4.98 8.13
N GLY A 238 16.75 4.17 7.06
CA GLY A 238 17.87 3.23 6.87
C GLY A 238 19.22 3.92 6.67
N GLN A 239 19.23 5.17 6.19
CA GLN A 239 20.42 6.02 6.11
C GLN A 239 20.71 6.77 7.42
N THR A 240 19.98 6.48 8.49
CA THR A 240 20.11 7.13 9.80
C THR A 240 19.97 8.66 9.79
N CYS A 241 19.21 9.19 8.85
CA CYS A 241 18.94 10.63 8.73
C CYS A 241 17.91 11.07 9.77
N PHE A 242 18.29 11.08 11.05
CA PHE A 242 17.39 11.41 12.19
C PHE A 242 17.46 12.89 12.59
N ALA A 243 18.38 13.65 12.04
CA ALA A 243 18.54 15.09 12.28
C ALA A 243 18.70 15.83 10.95
N PRO A 244 18.29 17.12 10.87
CA PRO A 244 18.59 17.98 9.73
C PRO A 244 20.11 18.17 9.56
N GLY A 245 20.61 18.14 8.30
CA GLY A 245 22.01 18.39 7.99
C GLY A 245 22.56 17.51 6.93
#